data_5ef8b1a35fbabc4bbebbf394b7a7d831
#
_entry.id   5ef8b1a35fbabc4bbebbf394b7a7d831
#
_cell.length_a   1.000
_cell.length_b   1.000
_cell.length_c   1.000
_cell.angle_alpha   90.00
_cell.angle_beta   90.00
_cell.angle_gamma   90.00
#
_symmetry.space_group_name_H-M   'P 1'
#
loop_
_entity.id
_entity.type
_entity.pdbx_description
1 polymer ?
#
loop_
_entity_poly.entity_id
_entity_poly.type
_entity_poly.pdbx_seq_one_letter_code
_entity_poly.pdbx_strand_id
1 'polypeptide(L)'
;MIDRIFSKVLAVSASVLLLTGCTGDVYKVQAGMYGDYKERLDTASSYESVKKLNNELNMALVSYVKGNSDDVALYHKEASKHREGIKTLVKAETDYAKAYLNKVMGMAIQRQIDIYTENTAKVNDAEGYDALVKINRSLSSAVSKLGSENSEELKRATALNICQEQLAALNKAGEVYRNAYVAKIKPYLSGAETAIYEKYLAKLSTTDGYDHLKQLKLFLDKEIALFANENSMVQSAVGADVAGKESVAKAQEAFLSAYMEKVAMPLIEHQKKLYSGTANVFASVRNIEELDVLKTDFVAVNKKLLADNAAELEYIASAIAKGNTVYRREMEEVNALYGAIDGVVVKRKAELKRK
;
A
#
# COMPACT_ATOMS: atom_id res chain seq x y z
N MET A 1 -35.97 -14.68 -0.74
CA MET A 1 -35.48 -13.42 -1.37
C MET A 1 -35.97 -12.18 -0.62
N ILE A 2 -37.13 -12.20 0.01
CA ILE A 2 -37.71 -11.10 0.80
C ILE A 2 -36.90 -10.84 2.09
N ASP A 3 -36.46 -11.89 2.80
CA ASP A 3 -35.70 -11.75 4.07
C ASP A 3 -34.31 -11.12 3.95
N ARG A 4 -33.68 -11.08 2.77
CA ARG A 4 -32.38 -10.45 2.55
C ARG A 4 -32.44 -8.93 2.33
N ILE A 5 -33.61 -8.39 2.03
CA ILE A 5 -33.81 -6.96 1.82
C ILE A 5 -33.96 -6.23 3.16
N PHE A 6 -34.57 -6.89 4.14
CA PHE A 6 -34.85 -6.28 5.46
C PHE A 6 -33.65 -6.28 6.43
N SER A 7 -32.64 -7.14 6.26
CA SER A 7 -31.53 -7.23 7.21
C SER A 7 -30.44 -6.16 7.05
N LYS A 8 -30.51 -5.30 6.04
CA LYS A 8 -29.48 -4.26 5.76
C LYS A 8 -29.93 -2.81 5.98
N VAL A 9 -31.16 -2.56 6.43
CA VAL A 9 -31.69 -1.19 6.64
C VAL A 9 -31.51 -0.68 8.08
N LEU A 10 -30.92 -1.47 8.96
CA LEU A 10 -30.71 -1.09 10.37
C LEU A 10 -29.35 -0.41 10.59
N ALA A 11 -29.26 0.86 10.24
CA ALA A 11 -28.42 1.84 10.93
C ALA A 11 -28.75 3.26 10.46
N VAL A 12 -29.13 4.11 11.43
CA VAL A 12 -28.97 5.57 11.53
C VAL A 12 -30.27 6.37 11.67
N SER A 13 -30.45 6.80 12.85
CA SER A 13 -31.00 7.97 13.57
C SER A 13 -31.95 8.99 12.94
N ALA A 14 -32.89 9.32 13.74
CA ALA A 14 -34.15 10.06 13.77
C ALA A 14 -34.13 11.54 13.41
N SER A 15 -35.16 11.97 12.69
CA SER A 15 -35.84 13.24 12.94
C SER A 15 -37.33 13.06 12.71
N VAL A 16 -38.09 13.53 13.66
CA VAL A 16 -39.50 13.29 13.89
C VAL A 16 -40.33 14.09 12.91
N LEU A 17 -41.18 13.43 12.15
CA LEU A 17 -42.47 13.99 11.72
C LEU A 17 -43.56 13.16 12.39
N LEU A 18 -44.19 13.76 13.39
CA LEU A 18 -45.41 13.27 14.02
C LEU A 18 -46.53 13.26 12.95
N LEU A 19 -46.79 12.10 12.37
CA LEU A 19 -48.05 11.83 11.71
C LEU A 19 -48.88 10.96 12.66
N THR A 20 -49.73 11.62 13.42
CA THR A 20 -50.76 11.01 14.24
C THR A 20 -51.79 10.33 13.33
N GLY A 21 -52.00 9.03 13.56
CA GLY A 21 -53.26 8.34 13.35
C GLY A 21 -53.81 8.31 11.92
N CYS A 22 -53.28 7.42 11.08
CA CYS A 22 -54.06 6.90 9.95
C CYS A 22 -53.77 5.40 9.87
N THR A 23 -54.82 4.58 9.98
CA THR A 23 -54.88 3.17 9.61
C THR A 23 -54.73 3.03 8.09
N GLY A 24 -53.63 3.57 7.54
CA GLY A 24 -53.28 3.47 6.11
C GLY A 24 -52.51 2.16 5.83
N ASP A 25 -52.65 1.67 4.60
CA ASP A 25 -51.84 0.55 4.12
C ASP A 25 -50.34 0.87 4.32
N VAL A 26 -49.71 0.13 5.24
CA VAL A 26 -48.31 0.32 5.65
C VAL A 26 -47.37 0.42 4.45
N TYR A 27 -47.57 -0.37 3.42
CA TYR A 27 -46.75 -0.37 2.23
C TYR A 27 -46.97 0.89 1.37
N LYS A 28 -48.21 1.44 1.34
CA LYS A 28 -48.46 2.67 0.63
C LYS A 28 -47.88 3.89 1.33
N VAL A 29 -47.89 3.91 2.66
CA VAL A 29 -47.24 4.98 3.43
C VAL A 29 -45.73 4.98 3.19
N GLN A 30 -45.06 3.82 3.27
CA GLN A 30 -43.65 3.73 2.97
C GLN A 30 -43.34 4.12 1.50
N ALA A 31 -44.17 3.72 0.55
CA ALA A 31 -44.01 4.11 -0.85
C ALA A 31 -44.14 5.62 -1.04
N GLY A 32 -45.06 6.27 -0.31
CA GLY A 32 -45.20 7.72 -0.29
C GLY A 32 -43.93 8.41 0.21
N MET A 33 -43.33 7.93 1.29
CA MET A 33 -42.05 8.45 1.80
C MET A 33 -40.94 8.40 0.73
N TYR A 34 -40.80 7.29 -0.01
CA TYR A 34 -39.87 7.24 -1.13
C TYR A 34 -40.16 8.25 -2.22
N GLY A 35 -41.45 8.48 -2.53
CA GLY A 35 -41.93 9.50 -3.49
C GLY A 35 -41.52 10.92 -3.08
N ASP A 36 -41.86 11.31 -1.85
CA ASP A 36 -41.53 12.62 -1.29
C ASP A 36 -40.02 12.91 -1.29
N TYR A 37 -39.24 11.93 -0.87
CA TYR A 37 -37.78 12.08 -0.86
C TYR A 37 -37.18 12.07 -2.27
N LYS A 38 -37.81 11.40 -3.24
CA LYS A 38 -37.38 11.47 -4.64
C LYS A 38 -37.59 12.88 -5.21
N GLU A 39 -38.72 13.52 -4.92
CA GLU A 39 -38.95 14.91 -5.33
C GLU A 39 -37.93 15.87 -4.69
N ARG A 40 -37.62 15.67 -3.41
CA ARG A 40 -36.56 16.43 -2.73
C ARG A 40 -35.16 16.18 -3.32
N LEU A 41 -34.89 14.97 -3.80
CA LEU A 41 -33.66 14.71 -4.53
C LEU A 41 -33.52 15.53 -5.80
N ASP A 42 -34.61 15.72 -6.54
CA ASP A 42 -34.61 16.50 -7.80
C ASP A 42 -34.16 17.94 -7.57
N THR A 43 -34.46 18.52 -6.43
CA THR A 43 -34.11 19.90 -6.04
C THR A 43 -32.73 19.99 -5.36
N ALA A 44 -32.15 18.89 -4.90
CA ALA A 44 -30.85 18.90 -4.22
C ALA A 44 -29.71 19.29 -5.18
N SER A 45 -28.93 20.31 -4.84
CA SER A 45 -27.90 20.91 -5.71
C SER A 45 -26.46 20.55 -5.35
N SER A 46 -26.23 19.90 -4.21
CA SER A 46 -24.87 19.49 -3.77
C SER A 46 -24.79 18.01 -3.41
N TYR A 47 -23.59 17.45 -3.55
CA TYR A 47 -23.29 16.07 -3.16
C TYR A 47 -23.66 15.80 -1.69
N GLU A 48 -23.31 16.71 -0.80
CA GLU A 48 -23.61 16.61 0.64
C GLU A 48 -25.12 16.63 0.90
N SER A 49 -25.88 17.47 0.18
CA SER A 49 -27.34 17.53 0.31
C SER A 49 -28.00 16.23 -0.18
N VAL A 50 -27.51 15.62 -1.24
CA VAL A 50 -27.99 14.33 -1.75
C VAL A 50 -27.73 13.21 -0.75
N LYS A 51 -26.51 13.12 -0.18
CA LYS A 51 -26.16 12.14 0.87
C LYS A 51 -27.03 12.35 2.13
N LYS A 52 -27.22 13.59 2.54
CA LYS A 52 -28.05 13.94 3.69
C LYS A 52 -29.50 13.51 3.50
N LEU A 53 -30.10 13.77 2.33
CA LEU A 53 -31.47 13.34 2.03
C LEU A 53 -31.61 11.81 2.08
N ASN A 54 -30.67 11.06 1.57
CA ASN A 54 -30.71 9.61 1.66
C ASN A 54 -30.65 9.12 3.12
N ASN A 55 -29.83 9.75 3.95
CA ASN A 55 -29.78 9.45 5.37
C ASN A 55 -31.10 9.82 6.07
N GLU A 56 -31.65 10.98 5.79
CA GLU A 56 -32.95 11.41 6.35
C GLU A 56 -34.07 10.43 5.98
N LEU A 57 -34.16 9.97 4.74
CA LEU A 57 -35.13 8.95 4.34
C LEU A 57 -34.96 7.65 5.12
N ASN A 58 -33.75 7.14 5.18
CA ASN A 58 -33.45 5.90 5.93
C ASN A 58 -33.90 6.03 7.40
N MET A 59 -33.67 7.20 7.99
CA MET A 59 -34.07 7.52 9.34
C MET A 59 -35.58 7.58 9.49
N ALA A 60 -36.26 8.24 8.55
CA ALA A 60 -37.70 8.34 8.56
C ALA A 60 -38.37 6.96 8.42
N LEU A 61 -37.85 6.10 7.52
CA LEU A 61 -38.34 4.73 7.35
C LEU A 61 -38.16 3.90 8.63
N VAL A 62 -36.97 3.95 9.26
CA VAL A 62 -36.73 3.24 10.54
C VAL A 62 -37.66 3.74 11.63
N SER A 63 -37.84 5.04 11.77
CA SER A 63 -38.76 5.64 12.76
C SER A 63 -40.20 5.21 12.53
N TYR A 64 -40.65 5.21 11.27
CA TYR A 64 -41.98 4.75 10.89
C TYR A 64 -42.20 3.28 11.27
N VAL A 65 -41.30 2.39 10.87
CA VAL A 65 -41.35 0.94 11.19
C VAL A 65 -41.38 0.71 12.70
N LYS A 66 -40.57 1.44 13.45
CA LYS A 66 -40.48 1.33 14.92
C LYS A 66 -41.73 1.82 15.60
N GLY A 67 -42.32 2.96 15.13
CA GLY A 67 -43.53 3.55 15.69
C GLY A 67 -44.80 2.76 15.35
N ASN A 68 -44.77 1.90 14.32
CA ASN A 68 -45.91 1.11 13.84
C ASN A 68 -45.59 -0.38 13.82
N SER A 69 -44.81 -0.89 14.80
CA SER A 69 -44.26 -2.23 14.81
C SER A 69 -45.33 -3.33 14.70
N ASP A 70 -46.46 -3.16 15.37
CA ASP A 70 -47.53 -4.16 15.42
C ASP A 70 -48.26 -4.25 14.07
N ASP A 71 -48.56 -3.09 13.47
CA ASP A 71 -49.18 -3.02 12.14
C ASP A 71 -48.24 -3.59 11.07
N VAL A 72 -46.94 -3.21 11.10
CA VAL A 72 -45.93 -3.73 10.20
C VAL A 72 -45.83 -5.25 10.33
N ALA A 73 -45.78 -5.82 11.53
CA ALA A 73 -45.74 -7.25 11.77
C ALA A 73 -47.01 -7.96 11.23
N LEU A 74 -48.19 -7.37 11.44
CA LEU A 74 -49.46 -7.88 10.91
C LEU A 74 -49.45 -7.92 9.37
N TYR A 75 -49.07 -6.80 8.74
CA TYR A 75 -48.98 -6.70 7.27
C TYR A 75 -47.97 -7.67 6.68
N HIS A 76 -46.83 -7.92 7.35
CA HIS A 76 -45.88 -8.98 6.95
C HIS A 76 -46.48 -10.38 7.04
N LYS A 77 -47.18 -10.69 8.13
CA LYS A 77 -47.84 -12.00 8.30
C LYS A 77 -48.90 -12.23 7.23
N GLU A 78 -49.60 -11.17 6.78
CA GLU A 78 -50.67 -11.20 5.79
C GLU A 78 -50.21 -10.74 4.40
N ALA A 79 -48.91 -10.79 4.06
CA ALA A 79 -48.35 -10.28 2.82
C ALA A 79 -49.07 -10.74 1.53
N SER A 80 -49.66 -11.93 1.54
CA SER A 80 -50.44 -12.47 0.43
C SER A 80 -51.70 -11.62 0.12
N LYS A 81 -52.25 -10.94 1.13
CA LYS A 81 -53.44 -10.05 1.00
C LYS A 81 -53.04 -8.67 0.51
N HIS A 82 -51.78 -8.25 0.68
CA HIS A 82 -51.28 -6.89 0.40
C HIS A 82 -50.37 -6.81 -0.83
N ARG A 83 -50.53 -7.71 -1.81
CA ARG A 83 -49.67 -7.82 -3.00
C ARG A 83 -49.49 -6.52 -3.78
N GLU A 84 -50.55 -5.74 -3.95
CA GLU A 84 -50.50 -4.46 -4.69
C GLU A 84 -49.74 -3.39 -3.90
N GLY A 85 -49.91 -3.33 -2.58
CA GLY A 85 -49.15 -2.43 -1.72
C GLY A 85 -47.64 -2.76 -1.78
N ILE A 86 -47.30 -4.04 -1.72
CA ILE A 86 -45.90 -4.51 -1.84
C ILE A 86 -45.32 -4.14 -3.21
N LYS A 87 -46.04 -4.35 -4.31
CA LYS A 87 -45.56 -3.95 -5.65
C LYS A 87 -45.32 -2.44 -5.73
N THR A 88 -46.21 -1.64 -5.16
CA THR A 88 -46.09 -0.19 -5.12
C THR A 88 -44.86 0.24 -4.33
N LEU A 89 -44.61 -0.36 -3.15
CA LEU A 89 -43.47 -0.09 -2.35
C LEU A 89 -42.15 -0.46 -3.07
N VAL A 90 -42.05 -1.68 -3.62
CA VAL A 90 -40.85 -2.13 -4.35
C VAL A 90 -40.55 -1.24 -5.54
N LYS A 91 -41.60 -0.78 -6.25
CA LYS A 91 -41.42 0.17 -7.35
C LYS A 91 -40.88 1.53 -6.85
N ALA A 92 -41.49 2.09 -5.80
CA ALA A 92 -41.09 3.39 -5.25
C ALA A 92 -39.66 3.35 -4.71
N GLU A 93 -39.28 2.27 -3.99
CA GLU A 93 -37.91 2.02 -3.52
C GLU A 93 -36.92 1.94 -4.69
N THR A 94 -37.27 1.17 -5.73
CA THR A 94 -36.41 1.02 -6.92
C THR A 94 -36.22 2.34 -7.66
N ASP A 95 -37.29 3.09 -7.84
CA ASP A 95 -37.30 4.40 -8.53
C ASP A 95 -36.48 5.43 -7.73
N TYR A 96 -36.62 5.46 -6.41
CA TYR A 96 -35.83 6.30 -5.53
C TYR A 96 -34.33 5.89 -5.58
N ALA A 97 -34.03 4.61 -5.43
CA ALA A 97 -32.65 4.12 -5.43
C ALA A 97 -31.93 4.47 -6.75
N LYS A 98 -32.62 4.34 -7.88
CA LYS A 98 -32.07 4.76 -9.19
C LYS A 98 -31.84 6.27 -9.25
N ALA A 99 -32.80 7.08 -8.81
CA ALA A 99 -32.68 8.54 -8.79
C ALA A 99 -31.52 8.99 -7.89
N TYR A 100 -31.43 8.43 -6.69
CA TYR A 100 -30.33 8.68 -5.74
C TYR A 100 -28.97 8.32 -6.34
N LEU A 101 -28.83 7.09 -6.84
CA LEU A 101 -27.57 6.62 -7.42
C LEU A 101 -27.14 7.45 -8.63
N ASN A 102 -28.08 7.79 -9.54
CA ASN A 102 -27.77 8.66 -10.67
C ASN A 102 -27.22 10.01 -10.20
N LYS A 103 -27.85 10.61 -9.20
CA LYS A 103 -27.49 11.95 -8.74
C LYS A 103 -26.19 11.96 -7.94
N VAL A 104 -26.05 11.06 -6.95
CA VAL A 104 -24.86 11.00 -6.10
C VAL A 104 -23.61 10.57 -6.90
N MET A 105 -23.77 9.57 -7.79
CA MET A 105 -22.65 9.12 -8.61
C MET A 105 -22.28 10.11 -9.70
N GLY A 106 -23.28 10.75 -10.32
CA GLY A 106 -23.02 11.83 -11.28
C GLY A 106 -22.19 12.95 -10.67
N MET A 107 -22.52 13.39 -9.45
CA MET A 107 -21.76 14.42 -8.73
C MET A 107 -20.37 13.93 -8.28
N ALA A 108 -20.27 12.69 -7.78
CA ALA A 108 -19.00 12.11 -7.37
C ALA A 108 -18.03 11.95 -8.55
N ILE A 109 -18.52 11.48 -9.69
CA ILE A 109 -17.75 11.33 -10.92
C ILE A 109 -17.31 12.69 -11.43
N GLN A 110 -18.20 13.68 -11.46
CA GLN A 110 -17.86 15.05 -11.88
C GLN A 110 -16.74 15.61 -11.00
N ARG A 111 -16.83 15.45 -9.68
CA ARG A 111 -15.77 15.87 -8.76
C ARG A 111 -14.45 15.20 -9.02
N GLN A 112 -14.45 13.91 -9.41
CA GLN A 112 -13.21 13.23 -9.83
C GLN A 112 -12.66 13.80 -11.14
N ILE A 113 -13.51 14.11 -12.11
CA ILE A 113 -13.10 14.75 -13.38
C ILE A 113 -12.45 16.11 -13.09
N ASP A 114 -13.06 16.90 -12.20
CA ASP A 114 -12.52 18.21 -11.80
C ASP A 114 -11.15 18.07 -11.14
N ILE A 115 -10.98 17.08 -10.25
CA ILE A 115 -9.70 16.77 -9.62
C ILE A 115 -8.64 16.41 -10.66
N TYR A 116 -8.96 15.57 -11.66
CA TYR A 116 -8.02 15.25 -12.75
C TYR A 116 -7.67 16.48 -13.58
N THR A 117 -8.67 17.29 -13.93
CA THR A 117 -8.49 18.50 -14.76
C THR A 117 -7.61 19.54 -14.06
N GLU A 118 -7.88 19.84 -12.78
CA GLU A 118 -7.08 20.76 -11.99
C GLU A 118 -5.64 20.28 -11.82
N ASN A 119 -5.45 18.97 -11.58
CA ASN A 119 -4.11 18.43 -11.41
C ASN A 119 -3.36 18.31 -12.76
N THR A 120 -4.07 18.15 -13.89
CA THR A 120 -3.47 18.25 -15.22
C THR A 120 -2.90 19.64 -15.46
N ALA A 121 -3.62 20.71 -15.11
CA ALA A 121 -3.13 22.07 -15.19
C ALA A 121 -1.88 22.25 -14.30
N LYS A 122 -1.93 21.81 -13.04
CA LYS A 122 -0.76 21.87 -12.14
C LYS A 122 0.46 21.11 -12.68
N VAL A 123 0.26 19.96 -13.33
CA VAL A 123 1.35 19.19 -13.95
C VAL A 123 1.98 19.97 -15.10
N ASN A 124 1.18 20.64 -15.93
CA ASN A 124 1.69 21.43 -17.06
C ASN A 124 2.56 22.60 -16.60
N ASP A 125 2.23 23.21 -15.46
CA ASP A 125 2.94 24.36 -14.90
C ASP A 125 4.13 23.94 -14.00
N ALA A 126 4.18 22.68 -13.56
CA ALA A 126 5.21 22.21 -12.64
C ALA A 126 6.57 22.05 -13.33
N GLU A 127 7.63 22.35 -12.58
CA GLU A 127 9.02 22.12 -12.95
C GLU A 127 9.72 21.23 -11.90
N GLY A 128 10.50 20.28 -12.40
CA GLY A 128 11.29 19.39 -11.58
C GLY A 128 10.54 18.14 -11.07
N TYR A 129 11.32 17.12 -10.74
CA TYR A 129 10.83 15.80 -10.34
C TYR A 129 9.94 15.85 -9.08
N ASP A 130 10.41 16.50 -8.02
CA ASP A 130 9.73 16.52 -6.72
C ASP A 130 8.35 17.19 -6.77
N ALA A 131 8.22 18.28 -7.54
CA ALA A 131 6.96 18.98 -7.73
C ALA A 131 5.94 18.07 -8.42
N LEU A 132 6.36 17.38 -9.47
CA LEU A 132 5.50 16.44 -10.22
C LEU A 132 5.06 15.26 -9.37
N VAL A 133 5.98 14.64 -8.63
CA VAL A 133 5.66 13.51 -7.71
C VAL A 133 4.69 13.96 -6.62
N LYS A 134 4.87 15.16 -6.06
CA LYS A 134 3.95 15.71 -5.04
C LYS A 134 2.54 15.88 -5.59
N ILE A 135 2.39 16.38 -6.81
CA ILE A 135 1.09 16.52 -7.48
C ILE A 135 0.45 15.14 -7.66
N ASN A 136 1.19 14.15 -8.16
CA ASN A 136 0.67 12.81 -8.40
C ASN A 136 0.24 12.10 -7.09
N ARG A 137 1.00 12.24 -6.01
CA ARG A 137 0.62 11.72 -4.69
C ARG A 137 -0.64 12.39 -4.15
N SER A 138 -0.74 13.72 -4.28
CA SER A 138 -1.93 14.47 -3.88
C SER A 138 -3.17 14.05 -4.65
N LEU A 139 -3.06 13.90 -5.97
CA LEU A 139 -4.12 13.38 -6.83
C LEU A 139 -4.56 11.98 -6.39
N SER A 140 -3.60 11.05 -6.26
CA SER A 140 -3.89 9.66 -5.87
C SER A 140 -4.61 9.58 -4.53
N SER A 141 -4.20 10.39 -3.56
CA SER A 141 -4.86 10.49 -2.26
C SER A 141 -6.29 11.02 -2.37
N ALA A 142 -6.51 12.09 -3.14
CA ALA A 142 -7.83 12.69 -3.33
C ALA A 142 -8.81 11.74 -4.04
N VAL A 143 -8.36 11.07 -5.11
CA VAL A 143 -9.16 10.09 -5.85
C VAL A 143 -9.47 8.87 -4.99
N SER A 144 -8.49 8.34 -4.26
CA SER A 144 -8.67 7.20 -3.35
C SER A 144 -9.68 7.52 -2.24
N LYS A 145 -9.59 8.71 -1.64
CA LYS A 145 -10.54 9.16 -0.62
C LYS A 145 -11.97 9.21 -1.16
N LEU A 146 -12.17 9.86 -2.30
CA LEU A 146 -13.48 9.98 -2.92
C LEU A 146 -14.03 8.61 -3.35
N GLY A 147 -13.18 7.72 -3.85
CA GLY A 147 -13.55 6.33 -4.17
C GLY A 147 -13.98 5.52 -2.95
N SER A 148 -13.29 5.65 -1.82
CA SER A 148 -13.66 4.96 -0.57
C SER A 148 -14.97 5.48 0.01
N GLU A 149 -15.20 6.80 -0.05
CA GLU A 149 -16.44 7.45 0.41
C GLU A 149 -17.69 7.04 -0.40
N ASN A 150 -17.50 6.54 -1.62
CA ASN A 150 -18.60 6.16 -2.54
C ASN A 150 -18.54 4.68 -2.94
N SER A 151 -17.80 3.83 -2.24
CA SER A 151 -17.58 2.46 -2.67
C SER A 151 -18.88 1.63 -2.78
N GLU A 152 -19.82 1.81 -1.87
CA GLU A 152 -21.10 1.10 -1.88
C GLU A 152 -22.03 1.62 -2.97
N GLU A 153 -22.12 2.94 -3.16
CA GLU A 153 -22.89 3.55 -4.24
C GLU A 153 -22.32 3.12 -5.60
N LEU A 154 -21.00 3.08 -5.75
CA LEU A 154 -20.35 2.64 -7.00
C LEU A 154 -20.69 1.20 -7.34
N LYS A 155 -20.61 0.27 -6.37
CA LYS A 155 -21.01 -1.13 -6.56
C LYS A 155 -22.46 -1.26 -7.05
N ARG A 156 -23.37 -0.51 -6.41
CA ARG A 156 -24.80 -0.53 -6.76
C ARG A 156 -25.07 0.12 -8.12
N ALA A 157 -24.43 1.26 -8.42
CA ALA A 157 -24.55 1.93 -9.70
C ALA A 157 -24.02 1.07 -10.85
N THR A 158 -22.90 0.38 -10.67
CA THR A 158 -22.34 -0.56 -11.66
C THR A 158 -23.29 -1.72 -11.93
N ALA A 159 -23.88 -2.31 -10.88
CA ALA A 159 -24.86 -3.39 -11.03
C ALA A 159 -26.15 -2.98 -11.78
N LEU A 160 -26.46 -1.70 -11.78
CA LEU A 160 -27.65 -1.13 -12.44
C LEU A 160 -27.32 -0.42 -13.78
N ASN A 161 -26.07 -0.48 -14.23
CA ASN A 161 -25.58 0.23 -15.44
C ASN A 161 -25.86 1.74 -15.43
N ILE A 162 -25.70 2.38 -14.27
CA ILE A 162 -25.92 3.81 -14.07
C ILE A 162 -24.64 4.59 -14.38
N CYS A 163 -24.76 5.80 -14.93
CA CYS A 163 -23.64 6.74 -15.18
C CYS A 163 -22.58 6.27 -16.18
N GLN A 164 -22.90 5.49 -17.20
CA GLN A 164 -21.93 4.96 -18.15
C GLN A 164 -21.19 6.06 -18.94
N GLU A 165 -21.89 7.08 -19.39
CA GLU A 165 -21.31 8.22 -20.12
C GLU A 165 -20.35 9.03 -19.23
N GLN A 166 -20.75 9.27 -17.97
CA GLN A 166 -19.91 9.97 -17.00
C GLN A 166 -18.66 9.16 -16.66
N LEU A 167 -18.78 7.84 -16.54
CA LEU A 167 -17.62 6.95 -16.34
C LEU A 167 -16.66 6.96 -17.54
N ALA A 168 -17.18 7.03 -18.76
CA ALA A 168 -16.35 7.20 -19.95
C ALA A 168 -15.61 8.56 -19.95
N ALA A 169 -16.29 9.63 -19.55
CA ALA A 169 -15.67 10.95 -19.39
C ALA A 169 -14.60 10.97 -18.30
N LEU A 170 -14.82 10.27 -17.17
CA LEU A 170 -13.84 10.11 -16.10
C LEU A 170 -12.59 9.38 -16.59
N ASN A 171 -12.77 8.26 -17.30
CA ASN A 171 -11.64 7.53 -17.88
C ASN A 171 -10.81 8.41 -18.80
N LYS A 172 -11.47 9.20 -19.65
CA LYS A 172 -10.80 10.15 -20.55
C LYS A 172 -10.02 11.22 -19.76
N ALA A 173 -10.60 11.79 -18.69
CA ALA A 173 -9.89 12.76 -17.84
C ALA A 173 -8.65 12.14 -17.18
N GLY A 174 -8.78 10.90 -16.70
CA GLY A 174 -7.64 10.13 -16.14
C GLY A 174 -6.55 9.86 -17.17
N GLU A 175 -6.91 9.55 -18.42
CA GLU A 175 -5.94 9.37 -19.52
C GLU A 175 -5.23 10.68 -19.88
N VAL A 176 -5.95 11.79 -19.97
CA VAL A 176 -5.36 13.11 -20.22
C VAL A 176 -4.34 13.47 -19.14
N TYR A 177 -4.71 13.29 -17.86
CA TYR A 177 -3.79 13.51 -16.76
C TYR A 177 -2.55 12.61 -16.87
N ARG A 178 -2.74 11.31 -17.06
CA ARG A 178 -1.64 10.34 -17.18
C ARG A 178 -0.66 10.73 -18.27
N ASN A 179 -1.17 11.07 -19.45
CA ASN A 179 -0.35 11.44 -20.59
C ASN A 179 0.44 12.73 -20.31
N ALA A 180 -0.18 13.75 -19.72
CA ALA A 180 0.48 14.98 -19.33
C ALA A 180 1.58 14.71 -18.29
N TYR A 181 1.26 13.93 -17.25
CA TYR A 181 2.21 13.57 -16.20
C TYR A 181 3.42 12.79 -16.75
N VAL A 182 3.18 11.76 -17.55
CA VAL A 182 4.24 10.95 -18.19
C VAL A 182 5.13 11.81 -19.06
N ALA A 183 4.56 12.65 -19.92
CA ALA A 183 5.33 13.53 -20.79
C ALA A 183 6.20 14.52 -20.00
N LYS A 184 5.67 15.05 -18.90
CA LYS A 184 6.34 16.09 -18.11
C LYS A 184 7.42 15.53 -17.18
N ILE A 185 7.22 14.34 -16.57
CA ILE A 185 8.16 13.75 -15.61
C ILE A 185 9.32 13.02 -16.31
N LYS A 186 9.08 12.48 -17.50
CA LYS A 186 10.07 11.70 -18.25
C LYS A 186 11.49 12.30 -18.28
N PRO A 187 11.69 13.60 -18.59
CA PRO A 187 13.02 14.20 -18.65
C PRO A 187 13.77 14.23 -17.31
N TYR A 188 13.05 14.09 -16.19
CA TYR A 188 13.62 14.19 -14.84
C TYR A 188 13.96 12.84 -14.21
N LEU A 189 13.47 11.70 -14.76
CA LEU A 189 13.57 10.40 -14.11
C LEU A 189 15.02 9.95 -13.90
N SER A 190 15.81 9.95 -14.97
CA SER A 190 17.20 9.50 -14.89
C SER A 190 18.04 10.38 -13.98
N GLY A 191 17.84 11.70 -14.02
CA GLY A 191 18.49 12.63 -13.10
C GLY A 191 18.11 12.41 -11.64
N ALA A 192 16.83 12.15 -11.36
CA ALA A 192 16.36 11.86 -10.01
C ALA A 192 16.91 10.54 -9.47
N GLU A 193 16.95 9.49 -10.30
CA GLU A 193 17.54 8.20 -9.92
C GLU A 193 19.07 8.32 -9.71
N THR A 194 19.78 9.01 -10.58
CA THR A 194 21.20 9.33 -10.42
C THR A 194 21.48 10.04 -9.08
N ALA A 195 20.66 11.05 -8.75
CA ALA A 195 20.82 11.81 -7.51
C ALA A 195 20.64 10.93 -6.24
N ILE A 196 19.85 9.85 -6.31
CA ILE A 196 19.76 8.89 -5.19
C ILE A 196 21.10 8.22 -4.98
N TYR A 197 21.74 7.68 -6.02
CA TYR A 197 23.05 7.03 -5.91
C TYR A 197 24.13 8.01 -5.42
N GLU A 198 24.16 9.22 -5.95
CA GLU A 198 25.12 10.26 -5.54
C GLU A 198 24.95 10.66 -4.07
N LYS A 199 23.71 10.82 -3.60
CA LYS A 199 23.39 11.08 -2.19
C LYS A 199 23.95 9.97 -1.28
N TYR A 200 23.82 8.72 -1.66
CA TYR A 200 24.31 7.60 -0.86
C TYR A 200 25.83 7.42 -1.00
N LEU A 201 26.41 7.72 -2.15
CA LEU A 201 27.85 7.79 -2.34
C LEU A 201 28.49 8.84 -1.41
N ALA A 202 27.88 10.03 -1.31
CA ALA A 202 28.32 11.07 -0.38
C ALA A 202 28.23 10.60 1.09
N LYS A 203 27.14 9.95 1.49
CA LYS A 203 27.01 9.37 2.84
C LYS A 203 28.02 8.26 3.11
N LEU A 204 28.35 7.46 2.10
CA LEU A 204 29.31 6.39 2.21
C LEU A 204 30.68 6.90 2.67
N SER A 205 31.09 8.08 2.23
CA SER A 205 32.40 8.67 2.61
C SER A 205 32.57 8.83 4.12
N THR A 206 31.49 9.11 4.85
CA THR A 206 31.46 9.39 6.29
C THR A 206 30.94 8.22 7.13
N THR A 207 30.53 7.09 6.50
CA THR A 207 29.99 5.93 7.20
C THR A 207 31.10 4.92 7.46
N ASP A 208 31.31 4.53 8.70
CA ASP A 208 32.31 3.57 9.10
C ASP A 208 31.69 2.37 9.86
N GLY A 209 32.38 1.23 9.82
CA GLY A 209 31.97 0.01 10.48
C GLY A 209 31.00 -0.85 9.65
N TYR A 210 31.13 -2.18 9.81
CA TYR A 210 30.41 -3.16 9.02
C TYR A 210 28.89 -2.98 9.06
N ASP A 211 28.29 -2.88 10.25
CA ASP A 211 26.84 -2.80 10.41
C ASP A 211 26.25 -1.52 9.79
N HIS A 212 26.94 -0.39 9.97
CA HIS A 212 26.49 0.88 9.40
C HIS A 212 26.59 0.89 7.87
N LEU A 213 27.63 0.29 7.30
CA LEU A 213 27.78 0.17 5.85
C LEU A 213 26.70 -0.72 5.24
N LYS A 214 26.40 -1.88 5.87
CA LYS A 214 25.30 -2.75 5.44
C LYS A 214 23.95 -2.05 5.54
N GLN A 215 23.73 -1.28 6.62
CA GLN A 215 22.50 -0.52 6.80
C GLN A 215 22.35 0.60 5.76
N LEU A 216 23.45 1.30 5.43
CA LEU A 216 23.48 2.31 4.39
C LEU A 216 23.06 1.73 3.03
N LYS A 217 23.64 0.57 2.65
CA LYS A 217 23.26 -0.12 1.42
C LYS A 217 21.81 -0.53 1.42
N LEU A 218 21.30 -1.08 2.53
CA LEU A 218 19.89 -1.44 2.66
C LEU A 218 18.95 -0.24 2.50
N PHE A 219 19.34 0.92 3.01
CA PHE A 219 18.55 2.16 2.82
C PHE A 219 18.57 2.63 1.37
N LEU A 220 19.70 2.55 0.69
CA LEU A 220 19.76 2.81 -0.75
C LEU A 220 18.82 1.88 -1.52
N ASP A 221 18.94 0.56 -1.30
CA ASP A 221 18.13 -0.44 -2.01
C ASP A 221 16.63 -0.19 -1.80
N LYS A 222 16.22 0.20 -0.59
CA LYS A 222 14.83 0.58 -0.28
C LYS A 222 14.40 1.86 -1.00
N GLU A 223 15.26 2.89 -1.03
CA GLU A 223 14.93 4.15 -1.71
C GLU A 223 14.82 3.95 -3.22
N ILE A 224 15.69 3.15 -3.83
CA ILE A 224 15.59 2.77 -5.26
C ILE A 224 14.31 1.97 -5.53
N ALA A 225 13.96 1.00 -4.67
CA ALA A 225 12.73 0.24 -4.81
C ALA A 225 11.48 1.12 -4.70
N LEU A 226 11.46 2.10 -3.79
CA LEU A 226 10.39 3.08 -3.68
C LEU A 226 10.31 3.97 -4.91
N PHE A 227 11.45 4.48 -5.40
CA PHE A 227 11.52 5.25 -6.64
C PHE A 227 10.97 4.47 -7.83
N ALA A 228 11.37 3.21 -8.00
CA ALA A 228 10.88 2.35 -9.08
C ALA A 228 9.37 2.11 -8.96
N ASN A 229 8.85 1.85 -7.76
CA ASN A 229 7.42 1.64 -7.53
C ASN A 229 6.60 2.90 -7.83
N GLU A 230 7.04 4.07 -7.36
CA GLU A 230 6.37 5.36 -7.60
C GLU A 230 6.33 5.73 -9.09
N ASN A 231 7.34 5.31 -9.84
CA ASN A 231 7.48 5.61 -11.26
C ASN A 231 7.10 4.43 -12.18
N SER A 232 6.52 3.36 -11.63
CA SER A 232 6.18 2.15 -12.40
C SER A 232 5.29 2.42 -13.62
N MET A 233 4.32 3.32 -13.46
CA MET A 233 3.42 3.75 -14.54
C MET A 233 4.17 4.48 -15.68
N VAL A 234 5.23 5.22 -15.33
CA VAL A 234 6.03 5.99 -16.28
C VAL A 234 7.08 5.11 -16.94
N GLN A 235 7.71 4.21 -16.19
CA GLN A 235 8.72 3.28 -16.71
C GLN A 235 8.16 2.40 -17.82
N SER A 236 6.91 1.97 -17.73
CA SER A 236 6.24 1.19 -18.79
C SER A 236 5.95 2.01 -20.06
N ALA A 237 5.81 3.33 -19.93
CA ALA A 237 5.51 4.24 -21.05
C ALA A 237 6.77 4.92 -21.64
N VAL A 238 7.90 4.85 -20.94
CA VAL A 238 9.18 5.42 -21.39
C VAL A 238 9.90 4.39 -22.25
N GLY A 239 9.88 4.57 -23.57
CA GLY A 239 10.83 3.92 -24.47
C GLY A 239 12.28 4.21 -24.03
N ALA A 240 13.25 3.41 -24.49
CA ALA A 240 14.64 3.47 -24.06
C ALA A 240 15.25 4.88 -24.16
N ASP A 241 15.32 5.60 -23.06
CA ASP A 241 16.23 6.74 -22.90
C ASP A 241 17.65 6.19 -22.65
N VAL A 242 18.41 6.02 -23.72
CA VAL A 242 19.75 5.39 -23.68
C VAL A 242 20.72 6.24 -22.87
N ALA A 243 20.71 7.56 -23.04
CA ALA A 243 21.64 8.46 -22.35
C ALA A 243 21.35 8.55 -20.84
N GLY A 244 20.08 8.60 -20.46
CA GLY A 244 19.66 8.58 -19.07
C GLY A 244 20.00 7.28 -18.36
N LYS A 245 19.83 6.12 -19.04
CA LYS A 245 20.24 4.82 -18.50
C LYS A 245 21.74 4.72 -18.27
N GLU A 246 22.55 5.29 -19.18
CA GLU A 246 24.00 5.30 -19.01
C GLU A 246 24.43 6.14 -17.79
N SER A 247 23.80 7.29 -17.57
CA SER A 247 24.05 8.13 -16.40
C SER A 247 23.74 7.39 -15.09
N VAL A 248 22.57 6.74 -15.00
CA VAL A 248 22.16 5.93 -13.84
C VAL A 248 23.13 4.78 -13.63
N ALA A 249 23.48 4.04 -14.69
CA ALA A 249 24.42 2.91 -14.59
C ALA A 249 25.81 3.34 -14.06
N LYS A 250 26.33 4.48 -14.52
CA LYS A 250 27.59 5.05 -14.01
C LYS A 250 27.51 5.42 -12.53
N ALA A 251 26.42 6.05 -12.09
CA ALA A 251 26.24 6.41 -10.69
C ALA A 251 26.10 5.17 -9.81
N GLN A 252 25.35 4.16 -10.25
CA GLN A 252 25.24 2.88 -9.60
C GLN A 252 26.59 2.16 -9.47
N GLU A 253 27.36 2.09 -10.56
CA GLU A 253 28.69 1.48 -10.56
C GLU A 253 29.65 2.22 -9.63
N ALA A 254 29.63 3.55 -9.63
CA ALA A 254 30.44 4.37 -8.74
C ALA A 254 30.13 4.09 -7.26
N PHE A 255 28.84 4.02 -6.91
CA PHE A 255 28.43 3.66 -5.55
C PHE A 255 28.86 2.25 -5.18
N LEU A 256 28.58 1.25 -6.03
CA LEU A 256 28.91 -0.16 -5.76
C LEU A 256 30.42 -0.38 -5.60
N SER A 257 31.23 0.23 -6.48
CA SER A 257 32.68 0.14 -6.37
C SER A 257 33.20 0.72 -5.05
N ALA A 258 32.79 1.94 -4.72
CA ALA A 258 33.18 2.59 -3.46
C ALA A 258 32.68 1.84 -2.22
N TYR A 259 31.45 1.28 -2.28
CA TYR A 259 30.89 0.47 -1.21
C TYR A 259 31.71 -0.81 -0.99
N MET A 260 32.02 -1.55 -2.06
CA MET A 260 32.79 -2.79 -1.98
C MET A 260 34.19 -2.55 -1.41
N GLU A 261 34.88 -1.51 -1.84
CA GLU A 261 36.18 -1.13 -1.29
C GLU A 261 36.08 -0.81 0.21
N LYS A 262 35.05 -0.07 0.62
CA LYS A 262 34.89 0.38 2.01
C LYS A 262 34.44 -0.72 2.95
N VAL A 263 33.59 -1.66 2.48
CA VAL A 263 33.01 -2.71 3.33
C VAL A 263 33.92 -3.93 3.49
N ALA A 264 34.87 -4.16 2.58
CA ALA A 264 35.69 -5.37 2.55
C ALA A 264 36.46 -5.62 3.87
N MET A 265 37.23 -4.64 4.33
CA MET A 265 37.97 -4.79 5.59
C MET A 265 37.05 -4.87 6.82
N PRO A 266 36.06 -4.01 7.02
CA PRO A 266 35.06 -4.17 8.08
C PRO A 266 34.37 -5.55 8.11
N LEU A 267 34.06 -6.14 6.95
CA LEU A 267 33.50 -7.50 6.89
C LEU A 267 34.50 -8.56 7.38
N ILE A 268 35.73 -8.49 6.94
CA ILE A 268 36.81 -9.39 7.40
C ILE A 268 36.95 -9.28 8.93
N GLU A 269 37.03 -8.06 9.46
CA GLU A 269 37.12 -7.83 10.90
C GLU A 269 35.90 -8.33 11.67
N HIS A 270 34.71 -8.18 11.08
CA HIS A 270 33.46 -8.72 11.64
C HIS A 270 33.53 -10.26 11.72
N GLN A 271 34.01 -10.94 10.68
CA GLN A 271 34.20 -12.41 10.69
C GLN A 271 35.19 -12.84 11.75
N LYS A 272 36.35 -12.16 11.86
CA LYS A 272 37.35 -12.45 12.90
C LYS A 272 36.76 -12.34 14.31
N LYS A 273 36.02 -11.25 14.59
CA LYS A 273 35.33 -11.04 15.88
C LYS A 273 34.32 -12.14 16.17
N LEU A 274 33.51 -12.51 15.18
CA LEU A 274 32.53 -13.59 15.31
C LEU A 274 33.24 -14.91 15.67
N TYR A 275 34.27 -15.30 14.94
CA TYR A 275 34.92 -16.59 15.13
C TYR A 275 35.75 -16.67 16.41
N SER A 276 36.46 -15.62 16.75
CA SER A 276 37.20 -15.56 18.03
C SER A 276 36.26 -15.50 19.23
N GLY A 277 35.18 -14.72 19.14
CA GLY A 277 34.13 -14.65 20.15
C GLY A 277 33.46 -16.01 20.37
N THR A 278 33.10 -16.70 19.28
CA THR A 278 32.52 -18.05 19.33
C THR A 278 33.47 -19.07 19.97
N ALA A 279 34.73 -19.06 19.61
CA ALA A 279 35.75 -19.94 20.23
C ALA A 279 35.82 -19.71 21.75
N ASN A 280 35.82 -18.46 22.19
CA ASN A 280 35.82 -18.12 23.62
C ASN A 280 34.55 -18.60 24.34
N VAL A 281 33.37 -18.41 23.74
CA VAL A 281 32.08 -18.90 24.28
C VAL A 281 32.16 -20.43 24.42
N PHE A 282 32.54 -21.16 23.38
CA PHE A 282 32.65 -22.63 23.43
C PHE A 282 33.61 -23.12 24.48
N ALA A 283 34.75 -22.46 24.68
CA ALA A 283 35.71 -22.80 25.73
C ALA A 283 35.13 -22.62 27.15
N SER A 284 34.15 -21.73 27.35
CA SER A 284 33.55 -21.41 28.66
C SER A 284 32.32 -22.26 29.02
N VAL A 285 31.76 -23.00 28.07
CA VAL A 285 30.51 -23.79 28.27
C VAL A 285 30.70 -24.84 29.39
N ARG A 286 29.63 -25.07 30.17
CA ARG A 286 29.70 -25.91 31.39
C ARG A 286 29.14 -27.30 31.21
N ASN A 287 28.36 -27.60 30.18
CA ASN A 287 27.81 -28.92 29.88
C ASN A 287 27.81 -29.21 28.38
N ILE A 288 27.63 -30.46 28.00
CA ILE A 288 27.73 -30.92 26.60
C ILE A 288 26.50 -30.49 25.80
N GLU A 289 25.31 -30.52 26.40
CA GLU A 289 24.06 -30.15 25.73
C GLU A 289 24.07 -28.69 25.28
N GLU A 290 24.50 -27.79 26.19
CA GLU A 290 24.68 -26.38 25.88
C GLU A 290 25.69 -26.16 24.74
N LEU A 291 26.81 -26.91 24.74
CA LEU A 291 27.81 -26.83 23.69
C LEU A 291 27.28 -27.28 22.33
N ASP A 292 26.43 -28.30 22.28
CA ASP A 292 25.86 -28.82 21.03
C ASP A 292 24.79 -27.86 20.50
N VAL A 293 23.96 -27.21 21.35
CA VAL A 293 23.03 -26.16 20.97
C VAL A 293 23.80 -24.97 20.37
N LEU A 294 24.78 -24.44 21.08
CA LEU A 294 25.55 -23.28 20.62
C LEU A 294 26.31 -23.57 19.31
N LYS A 295 26.81 -24.83 19.13
CA LYS A 295 27.40 -25.22 17.85
C LYS A 295 26.41 -25.16 16.69
N THR A 296 25.17 -25.62 16.92
CA THR A 296 24.11 -25.58 15.92
C THR A 296 23.75 -24.13 15.58
N ASP A 297 23.60 -23.28 16.58
CA ASP A 297 23.32 -21.85 16.40
C ASP A 297 24.43 -21.13 15.65
N PHE A 298 25.70 -21.41 15.99
CA PHE A 298 26.83 -20.85 15.27
C PHE A 298 26.84 -21.25 13.79
N VAL A 299 26.57 -22.51 13.45
CA VAL A 299 26.48 -22.94 12.05
C VAL A 299 25.42 -22.17 11.30
N ALA A 300 24.24 -21.97 11.92
CA ALA A 300 23.14 -21.19 11.32
C ALA A 300 23.53 -19.72 11.13
N VAL A 301 24.14 -19.09 12.14
CA VAL A 301 24.61 -17.69 12.09
C VAL A 301 25.68 -17.52 11.02
N ASN A 302 26.69 -18.43 10.98
CA ASN A 302 27.74 -18.36 9.98
C ASN A 302 27.21 -18.56 8.56
N LYS A 303 26.30 -19.52 8.34
CA LYS A 303 25.65 -19.73 7.04
C LYS A 303 24.91 -18.47 6.58
N LYS A 304 24.19 -17.82 7.49
CA LYS A 304 23.50 -16.57 7.21
C LYS A 304 24.49 -15.45 6.87
N LEU A 305 25.55 -15.27 7.68
CA LEU A 305 26.58 -14.26 7.42
C LEU A 305 27.19 -14.41 6.02
N LEU A 306 27.52 -15.62 5.63
CA LEU A 306 28.12 -15.89 4.30
C LEU A 306 27.11 -15.61 3.17
N ALA A 307 25.84 -15.98 3.35
CA ALA A 307 24.80 -15.73 2.37
C ALA A 307 24.49 -14.23 2.22
N ASP A 308 24.37 -13.51 3.34
CA ASP A 308 24.08 -12.07 3.36
C ASP A 308 25.23 -11.21 2.82
N ASN A 309 26.42 -11.78 2.65
CA ASN A 309 27.64 -11.11 2.19
C ASN A 309 28.27 -11.77 0.96
N ALA A 310 27.52 -12.54 0.21
CA ALA A 310 28.06 -13.30 -0.93
C ALA A 310 28.78 -12.41 -1.94
N ALA A 311 28.20 -11.26 -2.29
CA ALA A 311 28.77 -10.31 -3.25
C ALA A 311 30.05 -9.64 -2.73
N GLU A 312 30.08 -9.26 -1.46
CA GLU A 312 31.25 -8.67 -0.79
C GLU A 312 32.41 -9.69 -0.69
N LEU A 313 32.06 -10.94 -0.38
CA LEU A 313 33.07 -12.03 -0.32
C LEU A 313 33.61 -12.36 -1.71
N GLU A 314 32.80 -12.34 -2.76
CA GLU A 314 33.24 -12.50 -4.14
C GLU A 314 34.15 -11.35 -4.57
N TYR A 315 33.86 -10.12 -4.20
CA TYR A 315 34.74 -8.98 -4.42
C TYR A 315 36.11 -9.19 -3.76
N ILE A 316 36.13 -9.59 -2.47
CA ILE A 316 37.38 -9.87 -1.74
C ILE A 316 38.16 -10.99 -2.45
N ALA A 317 37.52 -12.09 -2.83
CA ALA A 317 38.16 -13.20 -3.54
C ALA A 317 38.74 -12.77 -4.89
N SER A 318 38.01 -11.96 -5.64
CA SER A 318 38.48 -11.38 -6.90
C SER A 318 39.69 -10.46 -6.70
N ALA A 319 39.68 -9.62 -5.67
CA ALA A 319 40.80 -8.76 -5.33
C ALA A 319 42.06 -9.57 -4.94
N ILE A 320 41.89 -10.66 -4.19
CA ILE A 320 42.99 -11.60 -3.84
C ILE A 320 43.56 -12.25 -5.11
N ALA A 321 42.69 -12.68 -6.03
CA ALA A 321 43.12 -13.27 -7.31
C ALA A 321 43.92 -12.28 -8.17
N LYS A 322 43.59 -10.99 -8.07
CA LYS A 322 44.29 -9.89 -8.73
C LYS A 322 45.58 -9.43 -7.99
N GLY A 323 45.94 -10.09 -6.89
CA GLY A 323 47.19 -9.83 -6.19
C GLY A 323 47.07 -8.97 -4.93
N ASN A 324 45.90 -8.72 -4.40
CA ASN A 324 45.73 -7.98 -3.13
C ASN A 324 46.24 -8.83 -1.97
N THR A 325 47.47 -8.54 -1.52
CA THR A 325 48.16 -9.27 -0.45
C THR A 325 47.57 -8.98 0.94
N VAL A 326 46.98 -7.82 1.14
CA VAL A 326 46.34 -7.46 2.41
C VAL A 326 45.10 -8.33 2.63
N TYR A 327 44.18 -8.37 1.68
CA TYR A 327 43.00 -9.22 1.81
C TYR A 327 43.35 -10.69 1.91
N ARG A 328 44.38 -11.14 1.18
CA ARG A 328 44.84 -12.52 1.27
C ARG A 328 45.25 -12.89 2.70
N ARG A 329 46.16 -12.11 3.30
CA ARG A 329 46.64 -12.35 4.67
C ARG A 329 45.48 -12.34 5.67
N GLU A 330 44.63 -11.36 5.58
CA GLU A 330 43.49 -11.19 6.53
C GLU A 330 42.48 -12.34 6.39
N MET A 331 42.20 -12.82 5.18
CA MET A 331 41.33 -13.99 4.94
C MET A 331 41.97 -15.31 5.35
N GLU A 332 43.32 -15.46 5.27
CA GLU A 332 44.04 -16.60 5.83
C GLU A 332 43.85 -16.67 7.35
N GLU A 333 43.87 -15.52 8.04
CA GLU A 333 43.59 -15.44 9.47
C GLU A 333 42.13 -15.78 9.79
N VAL A 334 41.14 -15.28 9.02
CA VAL A 334 39.72 -15.66 9.13
C VAL A 334 39.57 -17.18 9.03
N ASN A 335 40.16 -17.78 8.02
CA ASN A 335 40.10 -19.23 7.80
C ASN A 335 40.74 -20.02 8.93
N ALA A 336 41.89 -19.55 9.47
CA ALA A 336 42.56 -20.17 10.62
C ALA A 336 41.66 -20.09 11.88
N LEU A 337 41.05 -18.96 12.16
CA LEU A 337 40.10 -18.80 13.28
C LEU A 337 38.89 -19.72 13.13
N TYR A 338 38.29 -19.77 11.93
CA TYR A 338 37.15 -20.67 11.65
C TYR A 338 37.55 -22.14 11.85
N GLY A 339 38.69 -22.56 11.29
CA GLY A 339 39.22 -23.95 11.43
C GLY A 339 39.55 -24.34 12.87
N ALA A 340 39.94 -23.39 13.72
CA ALA A 340 40.21 -23.62 15.12
C ALA A 340 38.95 -23.91 15.96
N ILE A 341 37.77 -23.49 15.54
CA ILE A 341 36.49 -23.65 16.28
C ILE A 341 36.20 -25.14 16.57
N ASP A 342 36.33 -26.02 15.58
CA ASP A 342 36.09 -27.45 15.76
C ASP A 342 37.06 -28.05 16.76
N GLY A 343 38.31 -27.63 16.77
CA GLY A 343 39.32 -28.05 17.76
C GLY A 343 38.92 -27.64 19.18
N VAL A 344 38.41 -26.41 19.37
CA VAL A 344 37.89 -25.94 20.66
C VAL A 344 36.72 -26.79 21.12
N VAL A 345 35.75 -27.08 20.23
CA VAL A 345 34.58 -27.93 20.54
C VAL A 345 35.03 -29.35 20.98
N VAL A 346 35.93 -29.98 20.21
CA VAL A 346 36.46 -31.33 20.53
C VAL A 346 37.13 -31.35 21.89
N LYS A 347 38.03 -30.40 22.13
CA LYS A 347 38.72 -30.25 23.41
C LYS A 347 37.76 -30.06 24.56
N ARG A 348 36.79 -29.16 24.43
CA ARG A 348 35.82 -28.88 25.46
C ARG A 348 34.91 -30.05 25.78
N LYS A 349 34.46 -30.80 24.78
CA LYS A 349 33.71 -32.06 24.98
C LYS A 349 34.51 -33.09 25.78
N ALA A 350 35.80 -33.23 25.46
CA ALA A 350 36.67 -34.17 26.19
C ALA A 350 36.87 -33.77 27.66
N GLU A 351 36.98 -32.47 27.95
CA GLU A 351 37.09 -31.93 29.32
C GLU A 351 35.79 -32.14 30.12
N LEU A 352 34.63 -31.92 29.49
CA LEU A 352 33.31 -32.06 30.13
C LEU A 352 32.96 -33.51 30.41
N LYS A 353 33.45 -34.47 29.59
CA LYS A 353 33.27 -35.92 29.83
C LYS A 353 34.11 -36.46 30.97
N ARG A 354 35.18 -35.75 31.38
CA ARG A 354 36.07 -36.15 32.48
C ARG A 354 35.63 -35.66 33.85
N LYS A 355 34.68 -34.76 33.88
CA LYS A 355 34.01 -34.25 35.11
C LYS A 355 32.77 -35.06 35.42
#